data_4b98aa9f1ba8d5e558fdc103fa7c0494
#
_entry.id   4b98aa9f1ba8d5e558fdc103fa7c0494
#
_cell.length_a   1.000
_cell.length_b   1.000
_cell.length_c   1.000
_cell.angle_alpha   90.00
_cell.angle_beta   90.00
_cell.angle_gamma   90.00
#
_symmetry.space_group_name_H-M   'P 1'
#
loop_
_entity.id
_entity.type
_entity.pdbx_description
1 polymer ?
#
loop_
_entity_poly.entity_id
_entity_poly.type
_entity_poly.pdbx_seq_one_letter_code
_entity_poly.pdbx_strand_id
1 'polypeptide(L)'
;MRENTVISLHKFFWAAYVLALIVGSLVPVAISGAPEQSDKVVHFLAYALMAFFWPSSWRRSWLSEFCLAGGLGLLLEFGQGVLPTGRFLDPWDALANAVGAGVGAVAAFAWSRSARRNLFKSLRRKA
;
A
#
# COMPACT_ATOMS: atom_id res chain seq x y z
N MET A 1 2.70 11.21 -26.08
CA MET A 1 3.24 12.08 -25.01
C MET A 1 2.39 12.09 -23.74
N ARG A 2 1.06 12.29 -23.80
CA ARG A 2 0.21 12.37 -22.58
C ARG A 2 0.21 11.11 -21.70
N GLU A 3 0.21 9.91 -22.28
CA GLU A 3 0.15 8.64 -21.52
C GLU A 3 1.40 8.42 -20.65
N ASN A 4 2.58 8.69 -21.20
CA ASN A 4 3.84 8.57 -20.46
C ASN A 4 3.92 9.56 -19.29
N THR A 5 3.34 10.76 -19.45
CA THR A 5 3.30 11.77 -18.39
C THR A 5 2.39 11.33 -17.24
N VAL A 6 1.21 10.78 -17.52
CA VAL A 6 0.27 10.29 -16.48
C VAL A 6 0.88 9.11 -15.70
N ILE A 7 1.53 8.18 -16.40
CA ILE A 7 2.22 7.04 -15.75
C ILE A 7 3.37 7.54 -14.88
N SER A 8 4.11 8.55 -15.31
CA SER A 8 5.21 9.15 -14.55
C SER A 8 4.71 9.85 -13.29
N LEU A 9 3.63 10.63 -13.39
CA LEU A 9 2.99 11.29 -12.24
C LEU A 9 2.46 10.27 -11.22
N HIS A 10 1.80 9.21 -11.67
CA HIS A 10 1.33 8.15 -10.75
C HIS A 10 2.49 7.52 -9.97
N LYS A 11 3.60 7.19 -10.64
CA LYS A 11 4.79 6.65 -9.98
C LYS A 11 5.37 7.63 -8.98
N PHE A 12 5.42 8.90 -9.33
CA PHE A 12 5.91 9.96 -8.44
C PHE A 12 5.06 10.08 -7.17
N PHE A 13 3.73 10.18 -7.30
CA PHE A 13 2.82 10.27 -6.16
C PHE A 13 2.84 9.01 -5.30
N TRP A 14 2.93 7.83 -5.92
CA TRP A 14 3.07 6.58 -5.19
C TRP A 14 4.39 6.53 -4.40
N ALA A 15 5.50 6.91 -5.01
CA ALA A 15 6.80 6.96 -4.33
C ALA A 15 6.80 7.98 -3.17
N ALA A 16 6.21 9.16 -3.37
CA ALA A 16 6.04 10.17 -2.33
C ALA A 16 5.18 9.65 -1.17
N TYR A 17 4.11 8.91 -1.47
CA TYR A 17 3.27 8.25 -0.47
C TYR A 17 4.06 7.21 0.34
N VAL A 18 4.82 6.33 -0.32
CA VAL A 18 5.66 5.33 0.36
C VAL A 18 6.71 5.99 1.23
N LEU A 19 7.34 7.06 0.75
CA LEU A 19 8.29 7.84 1.56
C LEU A 19 7.63 8.45 2.80
N ALA A 20 6.46 9.05 2.64
CA ALA A 20 5.69 9.61 3.75
C ALA A 20 5.29 8.52 4.77
N LEU A 21 4.93 7.32 4.29
CA LEU A 21 4.63 6.17 5.12
C LEU A 21 5.87 5.73 5.93
N ILE A 22 7.04 5.62 5.28
CA ILE A 22 8.30 5.26 5.94
C ILE A 22 8.64 6.29 7.05
N VAL A 23 8.61 7.57 6.70
CA VAL A 23 8.90 8.66 7.66
C VAL A 23 7.88 8.65 8.80
N GLY A 24 6.59 8.57 8.49
CA GLY A 24 5.52 8.55 9.50
C GLY A 24 5.57 7.32 10.41
N SER A 25 6.05 6.17 9.90
CA SER A 25 6.25 4.99 10.73
C SER A 25 7.42 5.15 11.71
N LEU A 26 8.49 5.82 11.31
CA LEU A 26 9.69 5.95 12.14
C LEU A 26 9.65 7.16 13.08
N VAL A 27 8.83 8.17 12.80
CA VAL A 27 8.68 9.36 13.65
C VAL A 27 7.50 9.16 14.59
N PRO A 28 7.70 9.24 15.92
CA PRO A 28 6.59 9.13 16.88
C PRO A 28 5.67 10.34 16.75
N VAL A 29 4.44 10.11 16.29
CA VAL A 29 3.38 11.13 16.27
C VAL A 29 2.38 10.77 17.36
N ALA A 30 2.43 11.49 18.48
CA ALA A 30 1.43 11.35 19.54
C ALA A 30 0.18 12.15 19.16
N ILE A 31 -0.90 11.45 18.82
CA ILE A 31 -2.22 12.06 18.63
C ILE A 31 -2.93 11.97 19.99
N SER A 32 -2.95 13.07 20.74
CA SER A 32 -3.64 13.14 22.03
C SER A 32 -5.14 12.86 21.86
N GLY A 33 -5.66 11.87 22.61
CA GLY A 33 -7.08 11.51 22.59
C GLY A 33 -7.49 10.50 21.51
N ALA A 34 -6.56 9.95 20.74
CA ALA A 34 -6.88 8.85 19.83
C ALA A 34 -7.19 7.55 20.61
N PRO A 35 -8.19 6.74 20.20
CA PRO A 35 -8.43 5.43 20.80
C PRO A 35 -7.20 4.51 20.67
N GLU A 36 -6.95 3.65 21.65
CA GLU A 36 -5.78 2.74 21.70
C GLU A 36 -5.58 1.87 20.45
N GLN A 37 -6.65 1.59 19.71
CA GLN A 37 -6.59 0.73 18.52
C GLN A 37 -6.62 1.52 17.20
N SER A 38 -6.59 2.85 17.24
CA SER A 38 -6.63 3.68 16.01
C SER A 38 -5.36 3.55 15.18
N ASP A 39 -4.23 3.25 15.79
CA ASP A 39 -2.96 2.98 15.12
C ASP A 39 -3.06 1.77 14.18
N LYS A 40 -3.66 0.66 14.61
CA LYS A 40 -3.84 -0.57 13.80
C LYS A 40 -4.71 -0.34 12.56
N VAL A 41 -5.74 0.50 12.71
CA VAL A 41 -6.58 0.91 11.57
C VAL A 41 -5.77 1.76 10.58
N VAL A 42 -4.94 2.67 11.09
CA VAL A 42 -4.05 3.49 10.25
C VAL A 42 -3.04 2.61 9.52
N HIS A 43 -2.38 1.68 10.19
CA HIS A 43 -1.46 0.71 9.60
C HIS A 43 -2.15 -0.11 8.51
N PHE A 44 -3.30 -0.71 8.79
CA PHE A 44 -4.09 -1.46 7.81
C PHE A 44 -4.42 -0.63 6.56
N LEU A 45 -4.98 0.56 6.74
CA LEU A 45 -5.39 1.42 5.63
C LEU A 45 -4.18 1.91 4.82
N ALA A 46 -3.10 2.29 5.48
CA ALA A 46 -1.88 2.75 4.81
C ALA A 46 -1.31 1.67 3.88
N TYR A 47 -1.20 0.43 4.36
CA TYR A 47 -0.68 -0.65 3.53
C TYR A 47 -1.66 -1.16 2.48
N ALA A 48 -2.97 -1.10 2.77
CA ALA A 48 -4.01 -1.40 1.78
C ALA A 48 -3.97 -0.40 0.61
N LEU A 49 -3.87 0.90 0.89
CA LEU A 49 -3.76 1.94 -0.14
C LEU A 49 -2.44 1.82 -0.91
N MET A 50 -1.32 1.56 -0.23
CA MET A 50 -0.03 1.36 -0.89
C MET A 50 -0.09 0.24 -1.92
N ALA A 51 -0.63 -0.93 -1.56
CA ALA A 51 -0.73 -2.07 -2.45
C ALA A 51 -1.80 -1.85 -3.53
N PHE A 52 -2.93 -1.23 -3.22
CA PHE A 52 -3.99 -0.94 -4.18
C PHE A 52 -3.52 0.00 -5.29
N PHE A 53 -2.84 1.09 -4.94
CA PHE A 53 -2.31 2.07 -5.88
C PHE A 53 -0.93 1.72 -6.44
N TRP A 54 -0.48 0.47 -6.29
CA TRP A 54 0.77 0.03 -6.88
C TRP A 54 0.84 0.37 -8.37
N PRO A 55 1.93 0.98 -8.88
CA PRO A 55 2.02 1.38 -10.28
C PRO A 55 1.80 0.20 -11.23
N SER A 56 0.80 0.30 -12.09
CA SER A 56 0.39 -0.77 -13.01
C SER A 56 1.52 -1.25 -13.92
N SER A 57 2.45 -0.36 -14.27
CA SER A 57 3.63 -0.69 -15.09
C SER A 57 4.66 -1.58 -14.35
N TRP A 58 4.61 -1.64 -13.01
CA TRP A 58 5.48 -2.49 -12.17
C TRP A 58 4.76 -3.75 -11.69
N ARG A 59 3.45 -3.81 -11.89
CA ARG A 59 2.61 -4.89 -11.41
C ARG A 59 2.94 -6.20 -12.13
N ARG A 60 3.41 -7.19 -11.37
CA ARG A 60 3.68 -8.55 -11.84
C ARG A 60 2.56 -9.52 -11.44
N SER A 61 2.24 -9.55 -10.15
CA SER A 61 1.17 -10.37 -9.58
C SER A 61 0.71 -9.75 -8.26
N TRP A 62 -0.50 -10.08 -7.82
CA TRP A 62 -0.98 -9.69 -6.50
C TRP A 62 -0.06 -10.19 -5.37
N LEU A 63 0.52 -11.38 -5.56
CA LEU A 63 1.44 -11.98 -4.58
C LEU A 63 2.74 -11.18 -4.45
N SER A 64 3.32 -10.71 -5.56
CA SER A 64 4.53 -9.88 -5.51
C SER A 64 4.27 -8.53 -4.86
N GLU A 65 3.12 -7.92 -5.12
CA GLU A 65 2.69 -6.67 -4.47
C GLU A 65 2.50 -6.87 -2.97
N PHE A 66 1.81 -7.95 -2.58
CA PHE A 66 1.64 -8.34 -1.19
C PHE A 66 3.00 -8.56 -0.48
N CYS A 67 3.90 -9.35 -1.08
CA CYS A 67 5.20 -9.64 -0.47
C CYS A 67 6.07 -8.38 -0.31
N LEU A 68 6.07 -7.49 -1.29
CA LEU A 68 6.85 -6.25 -1.22
C LEU A 68 6.26 -5.26 -0.20
N ALA A 69 4.94 -5.07 -0.23
CA ALA A 69 4.26 -4.17 0.70
C ALA A 69 4.30 -4.72 2.14
N GLY A 70 3.95 -5.97 2.34
CA GLY A 70 4.00 -6.62 3.66
C GLY A 70 5.43 -6.73 4.20
N GLY A 71 6.40 -7.03 3.33
CA GLY A 71 7.82 -7.06 3.68
C GLY A 71 8.33 -5.68 4.13
N LEU A 72 7.93 -4.61 3.47
CA LEU A 72 8.24 -3.24 3.93
C LEU A 72 7.63 -2.99 5.32
N GLY A 73 6.37 -3.43 5.55
CA GLY A 73 5.73 -3.31 6.85
C GLY A 73 6.51 -4.00 7.97
N LEU A 74 6.92 -5.25 7.73
CA LEU A 74 7.75 -5.99 8.69
C LEU A 74 9.11 -5.33 8.95
N LEU A 75 9.76 -4.81 7.91
CA LEU A 75 11.05 -4.11 8.05
C LEU A 75 10.90 -2.82 8.87
N LEU A 76 9.81 -2.07 8.70
CA LEU A 76 9.57 -0.84 9.46
C LEU A 76 9.24 -1.15 10.92
N GLU A 77 8.44 -2.18 11.20
CA GLU A 77 8.19 -2.64 12.58
C GLU A 77 9.48 -3.08 13.28
N PHE A 78 10.30 -3.86 12.59
CA PHE A 78 11.61 -4.24 13.10
C PHE A 78 12.49 -3.00 13.34
N GLY A 79 12.51 -2.06 12.40
CA GLY A 79 13.22 -0.78 12.53
C GLY A 79 12.78 0.02 13.75
N GLN A 80 11.47 0.06 14.04
CA GLN A 80 10.92 0.71 15.24
C GLN A 80 11.45 0.08 16.53
N GLY A 81 11.60 -1.25 16.56
CA GLY A 81 12.11 -1.96 17.72
C GLY A 81 13.63 -1.80 17.95
N VAL A 82 14.41 -1.50 16.92
CA VAL A 82 15.87 -1.43 16.96
C VAL A 82 16.39 0.02 17.00
N LEU A 83 15.72 0.93 16.29
CA LEU A 83 16.13 2.32 16.21
C LEU A 83 15.65 3.12 17.44
N PRO A 84 16.42 4.13 17.88
CA PRO A 84 16.04 4.96 19.04
C PRO A 84 14.94 5.97 18.65
N THR A 85 13.85 5.49 18.08
CA THR A 85 12.72 6.32 17.62
C THR A 85 11.71 6.61 18.74
N GLY A 86 11.81 5.92 19.89
CA GLY A 86 10.79 5.97 20.94
C GLY A 86 9.53 5.16 20.62
N ARG A 87 9.52 4.41 19.51
CA ARG A 87 8.48 3.43 19.16
C ARG A 87 8.94 2.02 19.52
N PHE A 88 7.98 1.12 19.71
CA PHE A 88 8.25 -0.28 20.03
C PHE A 88 7.71 -1.15 18.91
N LEU A 89 8.34 -2.29 18.68
CA LEU A 89 7.84 -3.32 17.79
C LEU A 89 6.51 -3.85 18.34
N ASP A 90 5.44 -3.69 17.56
CA ASP A 90 4.12 -4.26 17.87
C ASP A 90 3.76 -5.34 16.83
N PRO A 91 3.68 -6.63 17.21
CA PRO A 91 3.28 -7.70 16.30
C PRO A 91 1.88 -7.50 15.69
N TRP A 92 0.98 -6.79 16.37
CA TRP A 92 -0.35 -6.48 15.85
C TRP A 92 -0.32 -5.42 14.76
N ASP A 93 0.59 -4.46 14.83
CA ASP A 93 0.83 -3.49 13.76
C ASP A 93 1.43 -4.18 12.54
N ALA A 94 2.38 -5.10 12.74
CA ALA A 94 2.91 -5.95 11.67
C ALA A 94 1.81 -6.78 11.00
N LEU A 95 0.88 -7.36 11.78
CA LEU A 95 -0.27 -8.09 11.26
C LEU A 95 -1.22 -7.17 10.47
N ALA A 96 -1.52 -5.98 11.00
CA ALA A 96 -2.37 -4.99 10.32
C ALA A 96 -1.76 -4.56 8.98
N ASN A 97 -0.43 -4.33 8.92
CA ASN A 97 0.31 -4.05 7.70
C ASN A 97 0.15 -5.17 6.66
N ALA A 98 0.38 -6.42 7.09
CA ALA A 98 0.31 -7.58 6.20
C ALA A 98 -1.11 -7.81 5.67
N VAL A 99 -2.13 -7.74 6.53
CA VAL A 99 -3.54 -7.89 6.13
C VAL A 99 -3.97 -6.77 5.19
N GLY A 100 -3.59 -5.52 5.50
CA GLY A 100 -3.86 -4.35 4.65
C GLY A 100 -3.23 -4.52 3.27
N ALA A 101 -1.95 -4.88 3.20
CA ALA A 101 -1.24 -5.14 1.94
C ALA A 101 -1.93 -6.24 1.12
N GLY A 102 -2.35 -7.33 1.75
CA GLY A 102 -3.08 -8.42 1.09
C GLY A 102 -4.42 -7.98 0.50
N VAL A 103 -5.23 -7.28 1.29
CA VAL A 103 -6.53 -6.75 0.85
C VAL A 103 -6.34 -5.77 -0.31
N GLY A 104 -5.40 -4.84 -0.21
CA GLY A 104 -5.11 -3.87 -1.27
C GLY A 104 -4.65 -4.52 -2.57
N ALA A 105 -3.72 -5.49 -2.50
CA ALA A 105 -3.22 -6.21 -3.67
C ALA A 105 -4.31 -7.03 -4.38
N VAL A 106 -5.13 -7.75 -3.62
CA VAL A 106 -6.26 -8.54 -4.17
C VAL A 106 -7.31 -7.62 -4.79
N ALA A 107 -7.67 -6.52 -4.11
CA ALA A 107 -8.63 -5.55 -4.63
C ALA A 107 -8.15 -4.92 -5.95
N ALA A 108 -6.89 -4.51 -6.02
CA ALA A 108 -6.28 -3.96 -7.23
C ALA A 108 -6.26 -4.97 -8.39
N PHE A 109 -5.96 -6.23 -8.09
CA PHE A 109 -5.98 -7.31 -9.09
C PHE A 109 -7.39 -7.58 -9.62
N ALA A 110 -8.39 -7.64 -8.72
CA ALA A 110 -9.79 -7.82 -9.10
C ALA A 110 -10.30 -6.64 -9.96
N TRP A 111 -9.96 -5.42 -9.57
CA TRP A 111 -10.28 -4.21 -10.33
C TRP A 111 -9.70 -4.25 -11.75
N SER A 112 -8.41 -4.58 -11.88
CA SER A 112 -7.73 -4.65 -13.18
C SER A 112 -8.32 -5.73 -14.10
N ARG A 113 -8.76 -6.86 -13.55
CA ARG A 113 -9.46 -7.91 -14.32
C ARG A 113 -10.84 -7.48 -14.78
N SER A 114 -11.59 -6.79 -13.93
CA SER A 114 -12.93 -6.27 -14.24
C SER A 114 -12.87 -5.21 -15.34
N ALA A 115 -11.95 -4.26 -15.23
CA ALA A 115 -11.74 -3.22 -16.24
C ALA A 115 -11.40 -3.82 -17.62
N ARG A 116 -10.51 -4.80 -17.67
CA ARG A 116 -10.17 -5.52 -18.92
C ARG A 116 -11.39 -6.24 -19.51
N ARG A 117 -12.17 -6.96 -18.71
CA ARG A 117 -13.38 -7.65 -19.19
C ARG A 117 -14.40 -6.68 -19.80
N ASN A 118 -14.60 -5.53 -19.16
CA ASN A 118 -15.55 -4.53 -19.66
C ASN A 118 -15.07 -3.92 -20.98
N LEU A 119 -13.78 -3.68 -21.14
CA LEU A 119 -13.19 -3.23 -22.40
C LEU A 119 -13.45 -4.23 -23.53
N PHE A 120 -13.17 -5.53 -23.30
CA PHE A 120 -13.42 -6.59 -24.30
C PHE A 120 -14.90 -6.71 -24.69
N LYS A 121 -15.82 -6.57 -23.70
CA LYS A 121 -17.27 -6.57 -23.98
C LYS A 121 -17.68 -5.38 -24.84
N SER A 122 -17.12 -4.20 -24.60
CA SER A 122 -17.43 -3.00 -25.38
C SER A 122 -16.95 -3.08 -26.82
N LEU A 123 -15.76 -3.65 -27.04
CA LEU A 123 -15.21 -3.87 -28.38
C LEU A 123 -16.03 -4.88 -29.17
N ARG A 124 -16.46 -6.00 -28.57
CA ARG A 124 -17.32 -6.99 -29.20
C ARG A 124 -18.71 -6.46 -29.60
N ARG A 125 -19.22 -5.43 -28.92
CA ARG A 125 -20.51 -4.82 -29.27
C ARG A 125 -20.43 -3.83 -30.42
N LYS A 126 -19.22 -3.42 -30.78
CA LYS A 126 -18.98 -2.44 -31.87
C LYS A 126 -18.52 -3.11 -33.17
N ALA A 127 -18.17 -4.40 -33.12
CA ALA A 127 -17.86 -5.25 -34.27
C ALA A 127 -19.07 -6.03 -34.73
#